data_789d294cdcb853c74aaccbc89edec85f
#
_entry.id   789d294cdcb853c74aaccbc89edec85f
#
_cell.length_a   1.000
_cell.length_b   1.000
_cell.length_c   1.000
_cell.angle_alpha   90.00
_cell.angle_beta   90.00
_cell.angle_gamma   90.00
#
_symmetry.space_group_name_H-M   'P 1'
#
loop_
_entity.id
_entity.type
_entity.pdbx_description
1 polymer ?
#
loop_
_entity_poly.entity_id
_entity_poly.type
_entity_poly.pdbx_seq_one_letter_code
_entity_poly.pdbx_strand_id
1 'polypeptide(L)'
;VCRIKNNNISLIFQKITTKLGNCLDYIKTTNKVFDYIYFDFMFNTKKSALPSKREQFLRLITNNNIDINRDIIKEVLQRVGCKIIIKEHIKSSDYQHLDIINTYKERVVKYHLLQGKNEYY
;
A
#
# COMPACT_ATOMS: atom_id res chain seq x y z
N VAL A 1 -13.41 21.23 -0.83
CA VAL A 1 -14.30 20.40 0.00
C VAL A 1 -15.29 19.67 -0.92
N CYS A 2 -15.17 18.36 -1.03
CA CYS A 2 -16.18 17.55 -1.71
C CYS A 2 -17.47 17.57 -0.90
N ARG A 3 -18.50 18.21 -1.44
CA ARG A 3 -19.86 18.08 -0.91
C ARG A 3 -20.45 16.78 -1.43
N ILE A 4 -20.64 15.82 -0.55
CA ILE A 4 -21.32 14.56 -0.89
C ILE A 4 -22.82 14.85 -0.90
N LYS A 5 -23.40 14.90 -2.10
CA LYS A 5 -24.84 15.17 -2.28
C LYS A 5 -25.71 13.92 -2.35
N ASN A 6 -25.12 12.73 -2.28
CA ASN A 6 -25.82 11.47 -2.47
C ASN A 6 -25.78 10.64 -1.17
N ASN A 7 -26.92 10.21 -0.67
CA ASN A 7 -27.04 9.40 0.54
C ASN A 7 -26.30 8.07 0.44
N ASN A 8 -26.19 7.46 -0.76
CA ASN A 8 -25.43 6.22 -0.98
C ASN A 8 -23.93 6.41 -0.76
N ILE A 9 -23.36 7.55 -1.18
CA ILE A 9 -21.96 7.90 -0.95
C ILE A 9 -21.72 8.13 0.54
N SER A 10 -22.63 8.79 1.26
CA SER A 10 -22.55 8.99 2.70
C SER A 10 -22.50 7.67 3.46
N LEU A 11 -23.30 6.67 3.07
CA LEU A 11 -23.29 5.32 3.64
C LEU A 11 -21.95 4.60 3.40
N ILE A 12 -21.35 4.78 2.22
CA ILE A 12 -20.03 4.22 1.90
C ILE A 12 -18.96 4.83 2.81
N PHE A 13 -18.95 6.15 3.02
CA PHE A 13 -18.00 6.83 3.89
C PHE A 13 -18.11 6.40 5.36
N GLN A 14 -19.30 6.05 5.84
CA GLN A 14 -19.48 5.51 7.20
C GLN A 14 -18.77 4.17 7.41
N LYS A 15 -18.48 3.42 6.34
CA LYS A 15 -17.75 2.15 6.38
C LYS A 15 -16.24 2.31 6.34
N ILE A 16 -15.73 3.53 6.13
CA ILE A 16 -14.31 3.83 6.07
C ILE A 16 -13.85 4.29 7.46
N THR A 17 -12.85 3.60 7.98
CA THR A 17 -12.19 3.97 9.24
C THR A 17 -10.75 4.39 8.94
N THR A 18 -10.34 5.52 9.49
CA THR A 18 -8.97 6.02 9.37
C THR A 18 -8.23 5.86 10.69
N LYS A 19 -6.96 5.46 10.62
CA LYS A 19 -6.07 5.35 11.77
C LYS A 19 -4.70 5.93 11.43
N LEU A 20 -4.15 6.74 12.32
CA LEU A 20 -2.79 7.23 12.23
C LEU A 20 -1.85 6.27 12.95
N GLY A 21 -0.75 5.89 12.31
CA GLY A 21 0.26 5.04 12.91
C GLY A 21 0.99 4.18 11.89
N ASN A 22 1.82 3.28 12.38
CA ASN A 22 2.55 2.32 11.56
C ASN A 22 1.64 1.15 11.21
N CYS A 23 1.54 0.83 9.92
CA CYS A 23 0.67 -0.25 9.44
C CYS A 23 1.09 -1.63 9.97
N LEU A 24 2.39 -1.87 10.13
CA LEU A 24 2.89 -3.14 10.67
C LEU A 24 2.48 -3.34 12.13
N ASP A 25 2.57 -2.30 12.94
CA ASP A 25 2.12 -2.36 14.34
C ASP A 25 0.63 -2.65 14.42
N TYR A 26 -0.15 -2.03 13.53
CA TYR A 26 -1.58 -2.31 13.45
C TYR A 26 -1.88 -3.76 13.06
N ILE A 27 -1.21 -4.30 12.06
CA ILE A 27 -1.36 -5.71 11.64
C ILE A 27 -0.97 -6.67 12.76
N LYS A 28 0.06 -6.36 13.54
CA LYS A 28 0.50 -7.20 14.67
C LYS A 28 -0.50 -7.24 15.83
N THR A 29 -1.26 -6.19 16.02
CA THR A 29 -2.13 -6.02 17.20
C THR A 29 -3.62 -6.18 16.92
N THR A 30 -4.03 -6.10 15.65
CA THR A 30 -5.44 -6.21 15.29
C THR A 30 -5.96 -7.65 15.32
N ASN A 31 -7.21 -7.82 15.76
CA ASN A 31 -7.93 -9.09 15.66
C ASN A 31 -8.80 -9.18 14.38
N LYS A 32 -8.80 -8.13 13.56
CA LYS A 32 -9.58 -8.09 12.33
C LYS A 32 -8.99 -9.00 11.27
N VAL A 33 -9.86 -9.69 10.53
CA VAL A 33 -9.52 -10.45 9.33
C VAL A 33 -9.85 -9.60 8.12
N PHE A 34 -8.90 -9.47 7.20
CA PHE A 34 -9.06 -8.69 5.98
C PHE A 34 -9.20 -9.61 4.77
N ASP A 35 -9.99 -9.20 3.79
CA ASP A 35 -10.06 -9.86 2.49
C ASP A 35 -8.88 -9.45 1.59
N TYR A 36 -8.51 -8.17 1.66
CA TYR A 36 -7.40 -7.60 0.91
C TYR A 36 -6.64 -6.58 1.76
N ILE A 37 -5.33 -6.49 1.54
CA ILE A 37 -4.48 -5.40 2.04
C ILE A 37 -3.86 -4.71 0.84
N TYR A 38 -3.97 -3.38 0.79
CA TYR A 38 -3.44 -2.57 -0.29
C TYR A 38 -2.32 -1.66 0.21
N PHE A 39 -1.15 -1.77 -0.40
CA PHE A 39 -0.01 -0.91 -0.13
C PHE A 39 0.15 0.13 -1.22
N ASP A 40 0.09 1.38 -0.84
CA ASP A 40 0.33 2.54 -1.69
C ASP A 40 1.51 3.35 -1.16
N PHE A 41 2.71 2.80 -1.31
CA PHE A 41 3.95 3.50 -0.93
C PHE A 41 4.26 4.62 -1.92
N MET A 42 4.93 5.67 -1.42
CA MET A 42 5.44 6.73 -2.29
C MET A 42 6.45 6.15 -3.28
N PHE A 43 6.35 6.56 -4.54
CA PHE A 43 7.28 6.12 -5.57
C PHE A 43 8.68 6.71 -5.35
N ASN A 44 9.70 5.87 -5.40
CA ASN A 44 11.08 6.27 -5.56
C ASN A 44 11.35 6.56 -7.04
N THR A 45 11.03 7.74 -7.50
CA THR A 45 11.28 8.12 -8.88
C THR A 45 12.65 8.77 -9.02
N LYS A 46 13.56 8.15 -9.75
CA LYS A 46 14.78 8.76 -10.27
C LYS A 46 14.43 9.63 -11.49
N LYS A 47 13.56 10.61 -11.31
CA LYS A 47 13.18 11.51 -12.43
C LYS A 47 14.11 12.70 -12.51
N SER A 48 14.43 13.09 -13.74
CA SER A 48 15.09 14.34 -14.08
C SER A 48 14.26 15.60 -13.73
N ALA A 49 12.96 15.46 -13.55
CA ALA A 49 12.08 16.53 -13.10
C ALA A 49 11.96 16.52 -11.58
N LEU A 50 12.15 17.72 -10.96
CA LEU A 50 11.92 17.91 -9.55
C LEU A 50 10.45 17.61 -9.23
N PRO A 51 10.17 16.82 -8.17
CA PRO A 51 8.80 16.61 -7.71
C PRO A 51 8.18 17.92 -7.24
N SER A 52 6.85 18.00 -7.23
CA SER A 52 6.14 19.16 -6.70
C SER A 52 6.52 19.40 -5.22
N LYS A 53 6.37 20.64 -4.75
CA LYS A 53 6.66 20.99 -3.34
C LYS A 53 5.85 20.12 -2.36
N ARG A 54 4.61 19.79 -2.73
CA ARG A 54 3.75 18.90 -1.94
C ARG A 54 4.32 17.48 -1.88
N GLU A 55 4.79 16.93 -2.99
CA GLU A 55 5.41 15.61 -3.03
C GLU A 55 6.73 15.57 -2.25
N GLN A 56 7.54 16.61 -2.35
CA GLN A 56 8.76 16.75 -1.56
C GLN A 56 8.46 16.72 -0.05
N PHE A 57 7.46 17.49 0.37
CA PHE A 57 7.03 17.52 1.77
C PHE A 57 6.50 16.16 2.23
N LEU A 58 5.63 15.51 1.46
CA LEU A 58 5.11 14.18 1.79
C LEU A 58 6.22 13.14 1.91
N ARG A 59 7.23 13.18 1.05
CA ARG A 59 8.40 12.29 1.11
C ARG A 59 9.22 12.51 2.38
N LEU A 60 9.36 13.75 2.82
CA LEU A 60 10.07 14.07 4.07
C LEU A 60 9.37 13.51 5.30
N ILE A 61 8.04 13.61 5.37
CA ILE A 61 7.28 13.17 6.54
C ILE A 61 7.00 11.65 6.53
N THR A 62 6.96 11.00 5.38
CA THR A 62 6.69 9.56 5.27
C THR A 62 7.94 8.69 5.39
N ASN A 63 9.13 9.29 5.35
CA ASN A 63 10.41 8.56 5.40
C ASN A 63 10.41 7.34 4.47
N ASN A 64 10.12 7.58 3.18
CA ASN A 64 9.92 6.53 2.19
C ASN A 64 11.25 5.82 1.85
N ASN A 65 11.53 4.73 2.54
CA ASN A 65 12.70 3.88 2.33
C ASN A 65 12.26 2.53 1.76
N ILE A 66 12.77 2.17 0.59
CA ILE A 66 12.39 0.94 -0.10
C ILE A 66 12.74 -0.33 0.69
N ASP A 67 13.84 -0.35 1.41
CA ASP A 67 14.24 -1.50 2.21
C ASP A 67 13.27 -1.71 3.38
N ILE A 68 12.85 -0.63 4.04
CA ILE A 68 11.82 -0.66 5.09
C ILE A 68 10.49 -1.13 4.50
N ASN A 69 10.11 -0.65 3.34
CA ASN A 69 8.87 -1.05 2.67
C ASN A 69 8.86 -2.54 2.33
N ARG A 70 9.98 -3.06 1.82
CA ARG A 70 10.16 -4.49 1.55
C ARG A 70 10.06 -5.35 2.80
N ASP A 71 10.66 -4.91 3.90
CA ASP A 71 10.61 -5.61 5.18
C ASP A 71 9.19 -5.63 5.75
N ILE A 72 8.46 -4.52 5.66
CA ILE A 72 7.04 -4.44 6.05
C ILE A 72 6.21 -5.45 5.24
N ILE A 73 6.38 -5.48 3.93
CA ILE A 73 5.64 -6.39 3.05
C ILE A 73 5.94 -7.85 3.39
N LYS A 74 7.19 -8.20 3.58
CA LYS A 74 7.59 -9.57 3.97
C LYS A 74 6.96 -9.99 5.30
N GLU A 75 6.99 -9.12 6.29
CA GLU A 75 6.39 -9.39 7.59
C GLU A 75 4.87 -9.55 7.50
N VAL A 76 4.20 -8.69 6.74
CA VAL A 76 2.75 -8.77 6.52
C VAL A 76 2.38 -10.05 5.76
N LEU A 77 3.14 -10.42 4.73
CA LEU A 77 2.93 -11.67 3.97
C LEU A 77 2.96 -12.91 4.88
N GLN A 78 3.81 -12.93 5.88
CA GLN A 78 3.90 -14.05 6.82
C GLN A 78 2.74 -14.09 7.82
N ARG A 79 2.18 -12.93 8.17
CA ARG A 79 1.16 -12.79 9.23
C ARG A 79 -0.27 -12.95 8.75
N VAL A 80 -0.56 -12.58 7.53
CA VAL A 80 -1.93 -12.57 7.01
C VAL A 80 -2.18 -13.69 6.01
N GLY A 81 -3.42 -14.17 5.96
CA GLY A 81 -3.86 -15.16 4.97
C GLY A 81 -4.59 -14.57 3.78
N CYS A 82 -4.80 -13.25 3.78
CA CYS A 82 -5.51 -12.56 2.71
C CYS A 82 -4.60 -12.22 1.52
N LYS A 83 -5.22 -11.73 0.45
CA LYS A 83 -4.49 -11.23 -0.71
C LYS A 83 -3.92 -9.84 -0.45
N ILE A 84 -2.74 -9.58 -0.99
CA ILE A 84 -2.04 -8.31 -0.86
C ILE A 84 -1.84 -7.71 -2.23
N ILE A 85 -2.12 -6.43 -2.35
CA ILE A 85 -1.92 -5.65 -3.57
C ILE A 85 -0.88 -4.58 -3.28
N ILE A 86 0.15 -4.49 -4.13
CA ILE A 86 1.20 -3.48 -4.03
C ILE A 86 1.18 -2.64 -5.29
N LYS A 87 1.03 -1.33 -5.12
CA LYS A 87 1.14 -0.37 -6.23
C LYS A 87 2.60 0.03 -6.42
N GLU A 88 3.04 0.05 -7.67
CA GLU A 88 4.39 0.42 -8.06
C GLU A 88 4.37 1.24 -9.34
N HIS A 89 5.37 2.12 -9.54
CA HIS A 89 5.55 2.79 -10.82
C HIS A 89 5.88 1.79 -11.93
N ILE A 90 5.35 2.01 -13.14
CA ILE A 90 5.48 1.05 -14.24
C ILE A 90 6.94 0.71 -14.61
N LYS A 91 7.85 1.65 -14.42
CA LYS A 91 9.29 1.48 -14.69
C LYS A 91 10.09 0.95 -13.51
N SER A 92 9.50 0.82 -12.35
CA SER A 92 10.17 0.31 -11.16
C SER A 92 10.21 -1.21 -11.15
N SER A 93 11.20 -1.77 -10.46
CA SER A 93 11.38 -3.21 -10.25
C SER A 93 11.66 -3.55 -8.79
N ASP A 94 11.23 -2.69 -7.88
CA ASP A 94 11.58 -2.78 -6.45
C ASP A 94 11.00 -4.02 -5.76
N TYR A 95 9.90 -4.57 -6.27
CA TYR A 95 9.18 -5.69 -5.65
C TYR A 95 9.22 -7.00 -6.46
N GLN A 96 9.98 -7.07 -7.55
CA GLN A 96 9.97 -8.26 -8.41
C GLN A 96 10.59 -9.51 -7.79
N HIS A 97 11.31 -9.38 -6.67
CA HIS A 97 11.84 -10.52 -5.92
C HIS A 97 10.78 -11.23 -5.04
N LEU A 98 9.59 -10.68 -4.92
CA LEU A 98 8.48 -11.28 -4.19
C LEU A 98 7.73 -12.31 -5.06
N ASP A 99 7.05 -13.25 -4.40
CA ASP A 99 6.22 -14.26 -5.06
C ASP A 99 4.92 -13.63 -5.60
N ILE A 100 5.03 -12.94 -6.72
CA ILE A 100 3.92 -12.25 -7.36
C ILE A 100 3.06 -13.26 -8.11
N ILE A 101 1.75 -13.32 -7.78
CA ILE A 101 0.78 -14.17 -8.48
C ILE A 101 0.45 -13.59 -9.85
N ASN A 102 0.20 -12.29 -9.91
CA ASN A 102 -0.16 -11.58 -11.13
C ASN A 102 0.23 -10.12 -11.04
N THR A 103 0.43 -9.48 -12.20
CA THR A 103 0.71 -8.05 -12.32
C THR A 103 -0.24 -7.43 -13.32
N TYR A 104 -0.93 -6.39 -12.90
CA TYR A 104 -1.84 -5.60 -13.72
C TYR A 104 -1.18 -4.27 -14.06
N LYS A 105 -0.93 -4.03 -15.33
CA LYS A 105 -0.20 -2.85 -15.81
C LYS A 105 -1.16 -1.81 -16.35
N GLU A 106 -0.99 -0.57 -15.90
CA GLU A 106 -1.58 0.62 -16.47
C GLU A 106 -0.50 1.49 -17.14
N ARG A 107 -0.88 2.68 -17.55
CA ARG A 107 0.03 3.57 -18.28
C ARG A 107 1.25 4.00 -17.45
N VAL A 108 1.05 4.33 -16.19
CA VAL A 108 2.06 4.92 -15.30
C VAL A 108 2.36 4.04 -14.10
N VAL A 109 1.41 3.20 -13.71
CA VAL A 109 1.50 2.35 -12.53
C VAL A 109 1.24 0.90 -12.88
N LYS A 110 1.67 0.01 -12.02
CA LYS A 110 1.34 -1.41 -12.04
C LYS A 110 0.98 -1.87 -10.63
N TYR A 111 0.16 -2.89 -10.57
CA TYR A 111 -0.32 -3.49 -9.33
C TYR A 111 0.10 -4.95 -9.28
N HIS A 112 0.82 -5.33 -8.23
CA HIS A 112 1.22 -6.72 -7.99
C HIS A 112 0.27 -7.36 -7.01
N LEU A 113 -0.24 -8.54 -7.37
CA LEU A 113 -1.07 -9.35 -6.49
C LEU A 113 -0.22 -10.45 -5.86
N LEU A 114 -0.28 -10.57 -4.54
CA LEU A 114 0.41 -11.59 -3.76
C LEU A 114 -0.59 -12.31 -2.83
N GLN A 115 -0.21 -13.50 -2.37
CA GLN A 115 -0.98 -14.27 -1.40
C GLN A 115 -0.27 -14.28 -0.05
N GLY A 116 -0.97 -13.89 1.00
CA GLY A 116 -0.48 -14.03 2.37
C GLY A 116 -0.31 -15.50 2.76
N LYS A 117 0.71 -15.80 3.52
CA LYS A 117 1.12 -17.17 3.89
C LYS A 117 0.56 -17.65 5.22
N ASN A 118 0.17 -16.72 6.09
CA ASN A 118 -0.39 -17.01 7.40
C ASN A 118 0.48 -17.94 8.26
N GLU A 119 1.78 -17.73 8.27
CA GLU A 119 2.76 -18.63 8.90
C GLU A 119 2.83 -18.50 10.44
N TYR A 120 2.21 -17.46 11.03
CA TYR A 120 2.21 -17.20 12.47
C TYR A 120 0.99 -17.76 13.21
N TYR A 121 0.18 -18.55 12.56
CA TYR A 121 -1.02 -19.12 13.16
C TYR A 121 -1.05 -20.65 13.08
#